data_84ec7cef712dcf4fb51f765b4031a0cd
#
_entry.id   84ec7cef712dcf4fb51f765b4031a0cd
#
_cell.length_a   1.000
_cell.length_b   1.000
_cell.length_c   1.000
_cell.angle_alpha   90.00
_cell.angle_beta   90.00
_cell.angle_gamma   90.00
#
_symmetry.space_group_name_H-M   'P 1'
#
loop_
_entity.id
_entity.type
_entity.pdbx_description
1 polymer ?
#
loop_
_entity_poly.entity_id
_entity_poly.type
_entity_poly.pdbx_seq_one_letter_code
_entity_poly.pdbx_strand_id
1 'polypeptide(L)'
;STAALLDFCKSVGIPLRFRHVGAVYKDRLIKWGTLIDGNDMENLFFTNEDSYDYCYLTEDLVNLPGKRYHRKKNNLNQFNKKYRDRHHHERIDQTNALDALLVARSWCIDSGCSENQDLCKEFEGIKDILRDWNFYSQHGVEGIIIYVDGLPKAFSIGEPLTQNMFLIHIEKASHDIQGIYAAINHRMAAHVL
;
A
#
# COMPACT_ATOMS: atom_id res chain seq x y z
N SER A 1 4.74 20.86 17.76
CA SER A 1 5.64 21.54 16.80
C SER A 1 6.91 20.71 16.58
N THR A 2 7.64 20.95 15.49
CA THR A 2 8.92 20.28 15.16
C THR A 2 9.95 20.48 16.27
N ALA A 3 9.98 21.67 16.89
CA ALA A 3 10.86 21.95 18.02
C ALA A 3 10.57 21.04 19.23
N ALA A 4 9.31 20.91 19.63
CA ALA A 4 8.93 20.04 20.74
C ALA A 4 9.29 18.56 20.47
N LEU A 5 9.18 18.11 19.21
CA LEU A 5 9.57 16.76 18.81
C LEU A 5 11.09 16.57 18.89
N LEU A 6 11.86 17.58 18.47
CA LEU A 6 13.33 17.57 18.60
C LEU A 6 13.77 17.50 20.06
N ASP A 7 13.15 18.33 20.93
CA ASP A 7 13.45 18.35 22.35
C ASP A 7 13.13 16.99 23.00
N PHE A 8 12.01 16.40 22.66
CA PHE A 8 11.66 15.04 23.10
C PHE A 8 12.70 14.03 22.64
N CYS A 9 13.03 14.00 21.35
CA CYS A 9 14.02 13.06 20.81
C CYS A 9 15.40 13.23 21.50
N LYS A 10 15.83 14.47 21.75
CA LYS A 10 17.06 14.76 22.51
C LYS A 10 16.98 14.22 23.93
N SER A 11 15.84 14.38 24.59
CA SER A 11 15.68 13.94 26.00
C SER A 11 15.76 12.43 26.18
N VAL A 12 15.38 11.67 25.14
CA VAL A 12 15.41 10.18 25.15
C VAL A 12 16.59 9.60 24.37
N GLY A 13 17.50 10.42 23.84
CA GLY A 13 18.70 9.98 23.12
C GLY A 13 18.42 9.35 21.75
N ILE A 14 17.27 9.67 21.11
CA ILE A 14 16.88 9.13 19.81
C ILE A 14 17.08 10.20 18.73
N PRO A 15 17.73 9.88 17.59
CA PRO A 15 17.88 10.84 16.49
C PRO A 15 16.50 11.13 15.84
N LEU A 16 16.16 12.40 15.68
CA LEU A 16 14.97 12.80 14.93
C LEU A 16 15.22 12.60 13.43
N ARG A 17 14.40 11.79 12.78
CA ARG A 17 14.46 11.52 11.34
C ARG A 17 13.10 11.74 10.72
N PHE A 18 13.07 12.45 9.59
CA PHE A 18 11.89 12.62 8.76
C PHE A 18 12.03 11.73 7.52
N ARG A 19 10.94 11.07 7.13
CA ARG A 19 10.86 10.27 5.91
C ARG A 19 9.73 10.81 5.03
N HIS A 20 9.82 10.58 3.72
CA HIS A 20 8.80 10.98 2.74
C HIS A 20 8.47 12.49 2.81
N VAL A 21 9.52 13.29 2.91
CA VAL A 21 9.39 14.75 3.04
C VAL A 21 9.19 15.38 1.66
N GLY A 22 8.02 15.94 1.41
CA GLY A 22 7.74 16.68 0.17
C GLY A 22 8.53 17.99 0.10
N ALA A 23 8.75 18.50 -1.13
CA ALA A 23 9.62 19.66 -1.41
C ALA A 23 9.31 20.88 -0.54
N VAL A 24 8.04 21.25 -0.41
CA VAL A 24 7.62 22.41 0.41
C VAL A 24 7.98 22.23 1.89
N TYR A 25 7.87 21.01 2.39
CA TYR A 25 8.20 20.71 3.78
C TYR A 25 9.72 20.65 3.99
N LYS A 26 10.46 20.14 3.01
CA LYS A 26 11.94 20.15 2.98
C LYS A 26 12.44 21.58 3.14
N ASP A 27 11.96 22.54 2.34
CA ASP A 27 12.36 23.94 2.42
C ASP A 27 12.10 24.57 3.78
N ARG A 28 10.96 24.22 4.40
CA ARG A 28 10.63 24.67 5.76
C ARG A 28 11.57 24.08 6.82
N LEU A 29 11.91 22.80 6.68
CA LEU A 29 12.84 22.13 7.62
C LEU A 29 14.26 22.67 7.49
N ILE A 30 14.73 22.96 6.29
CA ILE A 30 16.05 23.59 6.05
C ILE A 30 16.09 24.96 6.72
N LYS A 31 15.11 25.83 6.44
CA LYS A 31 15.03 27.16 7.06
C LYS A 31 14.98 27.10 8.59
N TRP A 32 14.19 26.17 9.13
CA TRP A 32 14.08 25.99 10.56
C TRP A 32 15.38 25.47 11.17
N GLY A 33 16.03 24.49 10.56
CA GLY A 33 17.29 23.91 11.03
C GLY A 33 18.43 24.92 11.00
N THR A 34 18.56 25.73 9.94
CA THR A 34 19.55 26.80 9.84
C THR A 34 19.36 27.86 10.94
N LEU A 35 18.13 28.17 11.29
CA LEU A 35 17.83 29.12 12.40
C LEU A 35 18.23 28.59 13.77
N ILE A 36 18.22 27.27 13.98
CA ILE A 36 18.53 26.66 15.27
C ILE A 36 20.04 26.36 15.42
N ASP A 37 20.67 25.85 14.35
CA ASP A 37 22.00 25.27 14.44
C ASP A 37 23.05 26.08 13.64
N GLY A 38 22.62 27.06 12.85
CA GLY A 38 23.50 27.92 12.03
C GLY A 38 24.19 27.19 10.86
N ASN A 39 23.99 25.89 10.70
CA ASN A 39 24.59 25.08 9.68
C ASN A 39 23.64 24.90 8.48
N ASP A 40 24.25 24.71 7.29
CA ASP A 40 23.46 24.32 6.11
C ASP A 40 22.93 22.89 6.28
N MET A 41 21.62 22.78 6.38
CA MET A 41 20.92 21.52 6.59
C MET A 41 20.65 20.76 5.26
N GLU A 42 20.98 21.34 4.10
CA GLU A 42 20.66 20.74 2.82
C GLU A 42 21.35 19.38 2.61
N ASN A 43 22.57 19.24 3.09
CA ASN A 43 23.35 18.00 3.04
C ASN A 43 22.80 16.85 3.92
N LEU A 44 21.80 17.13 4.77
CA LEU A 44 21.13 16.12 5.59
C LEU A 44 19.92 15.50 4.88
N PHE A 45 19.54 16.02 3.70
CA PHE A 45 18.48 15.49 2.87
C PHE A 45 19.07 14.65 1.74
N PHE A 46 18.62 13.43 1.65
CA PHE A 46 18.97 12.54 0.55
C PHE A 46 17.70 11.93 -0.05
N THR A 47 17.76 11.73 -1.34
CA THR A 47 16.68 11.11 -2.11
C THR A 47 16.95 9.62 -2.19
N ASN A 48 15.92 8.82 -1.95
CA ASN A 48 15.96 7.38 -2.18
C ASN A 48 14.93 7.05 -3.27
N GLU A 49 15.39 6.77 -4.48
CA GLU A 49 14.53 6.44 -5.63
C GLU A 49 13.74 5.15 -5.43
N ASP A 50 14.27 4.20 -4.65
CA ASP A 50 13.58 2.95 -4.29
C ASP A 50 12.32 3.18 -3.44
N SER A 51 12.20 4.38 -2.87
CA SER A 51 11.05 4.79 -2.04
C SER A 51 10.03 5.64 -2.81
N TYR A 52 10.16 5.76 -4.14
CA TYR A 52 9.20 6.51 -4.93
C TYR A 52 7.93 5.71 -5.17
N ASP A 53 6.80 6.38 -5.00
CA ASP A 53 5.49 5.81 -5.32
C ASP A 53 5.23 5.86 -6.84
N TYR A 54 4.55 4.84 -7.33
CA TYR A 54 4.09 4.81 -8.72
C TYR A 54 2.72 5.48 -8.82
N CYS A 55 2.64 6.58 -9.57
CA CYS A 55 1.39 7.29 -9.84
C CYS A 55 0.78 6.87 -11.18
N TYR A 56 -0.50 6.57 -11.17
CA TYR A 56 -1.29 6.19 -12.34
C TYR A 56 -2.60 6.98 -12.39
N LEU A 57 -3.10 7.24 -13.57
CA LEU A 57 -4.50 7.65 -13.71
C LEU A 57 -5.39 6.43 -13.44
N THR A 58 -6.38 6.60 -12.57
CA THR A 58 -7.30 5.52 -12.20
C THR A 58 -8.05 4.98 -13.42
N GLU A 59 -8.49 5.88 -14.32
CA GLU A 59 -9.10 5.51 -15.60
C GLU A 59 -8.21 4.63 -16.48
N ASP A 60 -6.90 4.87 -16.48
CA ASP A 60 -5.94 4.04 -17.23
C ASP A 60 -5.84 2.63 -16.64
N LEU A 61 -5.91 2.50 -15.32
CA LEU A 61 -5.88 1.18 -14.65
C LEU A 61 -7.17 0.40 -14.87
N VAL A 62 -8.30 1.08 -15.05
CA VAL A 62 -9.59 0.46 -15.38
C VAL A 62 -9.68 0.10 -16.86
N ASN A 63 -9.31 1.00 -17.76
CA ASN A 63 -9.48 0.81 -19.21
C ASN A 63 -8.31 0.06 -19.87
N LEU A 64 -7.13 0.08 -19.26
CA LEU A 64 -5.89 -0.54 -19.74
C LEU A 64 -5.59 -0.20 -21.21
N PRO A 65 -5.46 1.10 -21.58
CA PRO A 65 -5.33 1.53 -22.97
C PRO A 65 -3.91 1.34 -23.50
N GLY A 66 -3.81 1.05 -24.79
CA GLY A 66 -2.56 1.12 -25.54
C GLY A 66 -1.52 0.06 -25.17
N LYS A 67 -0.31 0.22 -25.75
CA LYS A 67 0.79 -0.75 -25.62
C LYS A 67 1.34 -0.85 -24.19
N ARG A 68 1.35 0.27 -23.44
CA ARG A 68 1.86 0.33 -22.07
C ARG A 68 1.17 -0.70 -21.15
N TYR A 69 -0.14 -0.88 -21.32
CA TYR A 69 -0.95 -1.76 -20.49
C TYR A 69 -1.21 -3.14 -21.10
N HIS A 70 -0.66 -3.43 -22.29
CA HIS A 70 -0.95 -4.67 -23.02
C HIS A 70 -0.68 -5.93 -22.18
N ARG A 71 0.44 -6.00 -21.47
CA ARG A 71 0.76 -7.13 -20.59
C ARG A 71 -0.23 -7.27 -19.42
N LYS A 72 -0.58 -6.16 -18.77
CA LYS A 72 -1.57 -6.14 -17.67
C LYS A 72 -2.95 -6.59 -18.17
N LYS A 73 -3.37 -6.07 -19.33
CA LYS A 73 -4.63 -6.45 -19.99
C LYS A 73 -4.68 -7.94 -20.34
N ASN A 74 -3.60 -8.49 -20.90
CA ASN A 74 -3.51 -9.92 -21.20
C ASN A 74 -3.63 -10.78 -19.94
N ASN A 75 -2.93 -10.43 -18.86
CA ASN A 75 -3.01 -11.14 -17.60
C ASN A 75 -4.43 -11.11 -17.01
N LEU A 76 -5.08 -9.94 -17.04
CA LEU A 76 -6.46 -9.79 -16.61
C LEU A 76 -7.42 -10.63 -17.43
N ASN A 77 -7.27 -10.62 -18.77
CA ASN A 77 -8.11 -11.40 -19.66
C ASN A 77 -7.92 -12.91 -19.45
N GLN A 78 -6.68 -13.37 -19.23
CA GLN A 78 -6.38 -14.76 -18.91
C GLN A 78 -7.03 -15.19 -17.60
N PHE A 79 -6.92 -14.36 -16.55
CA PHE A 79 -7.58 -14.59 -15.28
C PHE A 79 -9.11 -14.70 -15.46
N ASN A 80 -9.74 -13.70 -16.07
CA ASN A 80 -11.18 -13.68 -16.32
C ASN A 80 -11.66 -14.86 -17.16
N LYS A 81 -10.87 -15.30 -18.16
CA LYS A 81 -11.21 -16.47 -18.99
C LYS A 81 -11.11 -17.78 -18.21
N LYS A 82 -10.01 -17.97 -17.45
CA LYS A 82 -9.72 -19.22 -16.74
C LYS A 82 -10.64 -19.45 -15.55
N TYR A 83 -11.05 -18.36 -14.87
CA TYR A 83 -11.83 -18.42 -13.62
C TYR A 83 -13.23 -17.79 -13.76
N ARG A 84 -13.79 -17.69 -14.97
CA ARG A 84 -15.01 -16.93 -15.31
C ARG A 84 -16.13 -17.08 -14.28
N ASP A 85 -16.58 -18.29 -14.00
CA ASP A 85 -17.70 -18.59 -13.11
C ASP A 85 -17.23 -19.13 -11.73
N ARG A 86 -15.96 -18.96 -11.44
CA ARG A 86 -15.27 -19.51 -10.30
C ARG A 86 -14.64 -18.45 -9.42
N HIS A 87 -14.80 -17.18 -9.77
CA HIS A 87 -14.31 -16.05 -8.96
C HIS A 87 -15.39 -15.00 -8.74
N HIS A 88 -15.31 -14.35 -7.62
CA HIS A 88 -16.04 -13.12 -7.31
C HIS A 88 -15.14 -12.20 -6.48
N HIS A 89 -15.57 -10.96 -6.31
CA HIS A 89 -14.87 -10.02 -5.45
C HIS A 89 -15.89 -9.27 -4.59
N GLU A 90 -15.46 -8.87 -3.43
CA GLU A 90 -16.26 -8.16 -2.44
C GLU A 90 -15.46 -7.00 -1.85
N ARG A 91 -16.14 -6.02 -1.26
CA ARG A 91 -15.51 -5.08 -0.35
C ARG A 91 -15.07 -5.80 0.90
N ILE A 92 -13.93 -5.40 1.45
CA ILE A 92 -13.54 -5.88 2.77
C ILE A 92 -14.43 -5.18 3.81
N ASP A 93 -15.01 -5.99 4.67
CA ASP A 93 -15.76 -5.56 5.83
C ASP A 93 -15.37 -6.40 7.07
N GLN A 94 -16.04 -6.18 8.18
CA GLN A 94 -15.74 -6.87 9.43
C GLN A 94 -15.98 -8.41 9.35
N THR A 95 -16.81 -8.87 8.43
CA THR A 95 -17.15 -10.29 8.30
C THR A 95 -16.10 -11.07 7.50
N ASN A 96 -15.40 -10.41 6.54
CA ASN A 96 -14.43 -11.04 5.66
C ASN A 96 -12.98 -10.52 5.80
N ALA A 97 -12.72 -9.56 6.69
CA ALA A 97 -11.36 -9.05 6.93
C ALA A 97 -10.36 -10.16 7.34
N LEU A 98 -10.82 -11.18 8.05
CA LEU A 98 -9.97 -12.32 8.41
C LEU A 98 -9.62 -13.20 7.20
N ASP A 99 -10.44 -13.21 6.14
CA ASP A 99 -10.11 -13.90 4.89
C ASP A 99 -8.94 -13.20 4.17
N ALA A 100 -8.91 -11.86 4.18
CA ALA A 100 -7.76 -11.10 3.68
C ALA A 100 -6.49 -11.40 4.50
N LEU A 101 -6.62 -11.60 5.81
CA LEU A 101 -5.49 -12.00 6.66
C LEU A 101 -4.96 -13.39 6.30
N LEU A 102 -5.83 -14.34 5.90
CA LEU A 102 -5.39 -15.65 5.39
C LEU A 102 -4.55 -15.51 4.12
N VAL A 103 -4.96 -14.65 3.19
CA VAL A 103 -4.15 -14.34 1.98
C VAL A 103 -2.81 -13.74 2.36
N ALA A 104 -2.78 -12.76 3.25
CA ALA A 104 -1.54 -12.13 3.70
C ALA A 104 -0.57 -13.15 4.34
N ARG A 105 -1.10 -14.05 5.16
CA ARG A 105 -0.32 -15.11 5.80
C ARG A 105 0.26 -16.09 4.78
N SER A 106 -0.56 -16.57 3.83
CA SER A 106 -0.10 -17.47 2.76
C SER A 106 1.00 -16.79 1.95
N TRP A 107 0.78 -15.55 1.54
CA TRP A 107 1.78 -14.77 0.80
C TRP A 107 3.10 -14.62 1.58
N CYS A 108 3.03 -14.34 2.88
CA CYS A 108 4.21 -14.23 3.73
C CYS A 108 5.01 -15.54 3.78
N ILE A 109 4.33 -16.68 3.93
CA ILE A 109 4.96 -18.00 3.95
C ILE A 109 5.64 -18.29 2.60
N ASP A 110 4.91 -18.10 1.50
CA ASP A 110 5.38 -18.36 0.14
C ASP A 110 6.55 -17.45 -0.27
N SER A 111 6.64 -16.26 0.33
CA SER A 111 7.71 -15.28 0.10
C SER A 111 8.92 -15.43 1.03
N GLY A 112 8.98 -16.47 1.86
CA GLY A 112 10.09 -16.69 2.79
C GLY A 112 10.14 -15.71 3.96
N CYS A 113 8.99 -15.28 4.45
CA CYS A 113 8.84 -14.30 5.54
C CYS A 113 9.66 -14.66 6.80
N SER A 114 9.78 -15.95 7.13
CA SER A 114 10.57 -16.42 8.28
C SER A 114 12.07 -16.08 8.18
N GLU A 115 12.56 -15.84 6.98
CA GLU A 115 13.97 -15.53 6.71
C GLU A 115 14.20 -14.01 6.50
N ASN A 116 13.13 -13.22 6.40
CA ASN A 116 13.20 -11.79 6.15
C ASN A 116 12.38 -11.00 7.18
N GLN A 117 13.08 -10.33 8.10
CA GLN A 117 12.45 -9.56 9.19
C GLN A 117 11.55 -8.41 8.69
N ASP A 118 11.84 -7.80 7.54
CA ASP A 118 11.05 -6.68 7.03
C ASP A 118 9.71 -7.18 6.47
N LEU A 119 9.67 -8.36 5.84
CA LEU A 119 8.41 -9.01 5.45
C LEU A 119 7.56 -9.41 6.67
N CYS A 120 8.20 -9.84 7.75
CA CYS A 120 7.51 -10.12 9.01
C CYS A 120 6.89 -8.86 9.63
N LYS A 121 7.58 -7.71 9.59
CA LYS A 121 7.05 -6.43 10.08
C LYS A 121 5.88 -5.95 9.23
N GLU A 122 5.96 -6.09 7.89
CA GLU A 122 4.86 -5.78 6.98
C GLU A 122 3.62 -6.63 7.32
N PHE A 123 3.81 -7.94 7.52
CA PHE A 123 2.72 -8.84 7.90
C PHE A 123 2.08 -8.47 9.24
N GLU A 124 2.86 -8.08 10.24
CA GLU A 124 2.31 -7.64 11.53
C GLU A 124 1.45 -6.37 11.36
N GLY A 125 1.91 -5.40 10.57
CA GLY A 125 1.12 -4.20 10.26
C GLY A 125 -0.19 -4.54 9.52
N ILE A 126 -0.15 -5.44 8.54
CA ILE A 126 -1.35 -5.93 7.85
C ILE A 126 -2.32 -6.61 8.83
N LYS A 127 -1.79 -7.43 9.72
CA LYS A 127 -2.57 -8.15 10.74
C LYS A 127 -3.29 -7.18 11.68
N ASP A 128 -2.63 -6.11 12.09
CA ASP A 128 -3.22 -5.11 12.98
C ASP A 128 -4.38 -4.38 12.28
N ILE A 129 -4.20 -3.97 11.03
CA ILE A 129 -5.26 -3.33 10.22
C ILE A 129 -6.47 -4.26 10.07
N LEU A 130 -6.24 -5.51 9.65
CA LEU A 130 -7.33 -6.44 9.35
C LEU A 130 -8.06 -6.96 10.59
N ARG A 131 -7.40 -7.03 11.76
CA ARG A 131 -8.04 -7.40 13.02
C ARG A 131 -8.92 -6.30 13.58
N ASP A 132 -8.56 -5.06 13.36
CA ASP A 132 -9.33 -3.90 13.80
C ASP A 132 -9.95 -3.16 12.60
N TRP A 133 -10.44 -3.92 11.62
CA TRP A 133 -10.98 -3.39 10.38
C TRP A 133 -12.07 -2.34 10.60
N ASN A 134 -12.90 -2.54 11.62
CA ASN A 134 -13.97 -1.59 11.93
C ASN A 134 -13.41 -0.19 12.28
N PHE A 135 -12.33 -0.13 13.04
CA PHE A 135 -11.65 1.14 13.34
C PHE A 135 -11.08 1.77 12.06
N TYR A 136 -10.29 1.03 11.29
CA TYR A 136 -9.63 1.57 10.10
C TYR A 136 -10.61 1.98 9.00
N SER A 137 -11.68 1.22 8.77
CA SER A 137 -12.70 1.56 7.77
C SER A 137 -13.50 2.82 8.14
N GLN A 138 -13.77 3.04 9.42
CA GLN A 138 -14.38 4.30 9.90
C GLN A 138 -13.48 5.52 9.70
N HIS A 139 -12.15 5.31 9.52
CA HIS A 139 -11.16 6.35 9.25
C HIS A 139 -10.78 6.46 7.77
N GLY A 140 -11.57 5.87 6.88
CA GLY A 140 -11.44 6.04 5.43
C GLY A 140 -10.62 4.95 4.73
N VAL A 141 -10.17 3.92 5.45
CA VAL A 141 -9.50 2.78 4.82
C VAL A 141 -10.54 1.91 4.11
N GLU A 142 -10.27 1.58 2.85
CA GLU A 142 -11.11 0.75 2.00
C GLU A 142 -10.32 -0.45 1.48
N GLY A 143 -11.02 -1.53 1.15
CA GLY A 143 -10.38 -2.72 0.61
C GLY A 143 -11.31 -3.57 -0.24
N ILE A 144 -10.67 -4.34 -1.13
CA ILE A 144 -11.31 -5.34 -1.99
C ILE A 144 -10.62 -6.69 -1.76
N ILE A 145 -11.40 -7.74 -1.73
CA ILE A 145 -10.92 -9.13 -1.69
C ILE A 145 -11.46 -9.92 -2.88
N ILE A 146 -10.64 -10.80 -3.45
CA ILE A 146 -11.03 -11.73 -4.53
C ILE A 146 -11.01 -13.15 -3.99
N TYR A 147 -12.10 -13.85 -4.24
CA TYR A 147 -12.25 -15.28 -4.02
C TYR A 147 -12.15 -16.04 -5.34
N VAL A 148 -11.48 -17.19 -5.31
CA VAL A 148 -11.45 -18.14 -6.41
C VAL A 148 -11.76 -19.53 -5.85
N ASP A 149 -12.73 -20.22 -6.44
CA ASP A 149 -13.25 -21.51 -5.95
C ASP A 149 -13.70 -21.47 -4.47
N GLY A 150 -14.28 -20.32 -4.06
CA GLY A 150 -14.73 -20.11 -2.69
C GLY A 150 -13.62 -19.83 -1.67
N LEU A 151 -12.34 -19.74 -2.09
CA LEU A 151 -11.20 -19.45 -1.23
C LEU A 151 -10.68 -18.03 -1.48
N PRO A 152 -10.32 -17.26 -0.42
CA PRO A 152 -9.72 -15.95 -0.56
C PRO A 152 -8.32 -16.07 -1.20
N LYS A 153 -8.06 -15.30 -2.25
CA LYS A 153 -6.85 -15.45 -3.08
C LYS A 153 -6.10 -14.16 -3.35
N ALA A 154 -6.74 -13.00 -3.22
CA ALA A 154 -6.09 -11.71 -3.33
C ALA A 154 -6.85 -10.65 -2.56
N PHE A 155 -6.15 -9.62 -2.09
CA PHE A 155 -6.77 -8.42 -1.54
C PHE A 155 -5.92 -7.18 -1.83
N SER A 156 -6.57 -6.03 -1.80
CA SER A 156 -5.94 -4.72 -1.86
C SER A 156 -6.58 -3.80 -0.83
N ILE A 157 -5.77 -2.99 -0.16
CA ILE A 157 -6.20 -2.03 0.87
C ILE A 157 -5.55 -0.68 0.57
N GLY A 158 -6.32 0.39 0.71
CA GLY A 158 -5.86 1.75 0.54
C GLY A 158 -6.79 2.76 1.18
N GLU A 159 -6.49 4.04 0.97
CA GLU A 159 -7.30 5.14 1.49
C GLU A 159 -7.22 6.37 0.58
N PRO A 160 -8.23 7.26 0.61
CA PRO A 160 -8.13 8.57 -0.02
C PRO A 160 -7.02 9.40 0.64
N LEU A 161 -5.98 9.74 -0.12
CA LEU A 161 -4.91 10.63 0.34
C LEU A 161 -5.29 12.10 0.18
N THR A 162 -6.01 12.42 -0.89
CA THR A 162 -6.59 13.73 -1.17
C THR A 162 -7.92 13.55 -1.90
N GLN A 163 -8.61 14.64 -2.24
CA GLN A 163 -9.84 14.58 -3.04
C GLN A 163 -9.67 13.90 -4.40
N ASN A 164 -8.45 13.88 -4.95
CA ASN A 164 -8.15 13.39 -6.30
C ASN A 164 -7.09 12.27 -6.32
N MET A 165 -6.66 11.79 -5.15
CA MET A 165 -5.64 10.75 -5.05
C MET A 165 -6.06 9.69 -4.05
N PHE A 166 -5.94 8.44 -4.47
CA PHE A 166 -6.11 7.27 -3.63
C PHE A 166 -4.77 6.53 -3.50
N LEU A 167 -4.38 6.22 -2.28
CA LEU A 167 -3.13 5.53 -1.99
C LEU A 167 -3.41 4.06 -1.70
N ILE A 168 -2.77 3.17 -2.46
CA ILE A 168 -2.77 1.73 -2.17
C ILE A 168 -1.61 1.44 -1.21
N HIS A 169 -1.91 0.97 -0.03
CA HIS A 169 -0.92 0.57 0.96
C HIS A 169 -0.48 -0.87 0.79
N ILE A 170 -1.43 -1.75 0.47
CA ILE A 170 -1.22 -3.20 0.49
C ILE A 170 -1.93 -3.81 -0.71
N GLU A 171 -1.21 -4.62 -1.48
CA GLU A 171 -1.78 -5.48 -2.51
C GLU A 171 -1.07 -6.84 -2.45
N LYS A 172 -1.79 -7.89 -2.06
CA LYS A 172 -1.26 -9.24 -1.93
C LYS A 172 -2.16 -10.22 -2.67
N ALA A 173 -1.53 -11.22 -3.29
CA ALA A 173 -2.23 -12.27 -4.02
C ALA A 173 -1.47 -13.58 -4.00
N SER A 174 -2.18 -14.69 -4.09
CA SER A 174 -1.61 -16.02 -4.21
C SER A 174 -0.77 -16.16 -5.47
N HIS A 175 0.41 -16.75 -5.35
CA HIS A 175 1.35 -16.95 -6.46
C HIS A 175 0.90 -18.05 -7.45
N ASP A 176 0.03 -18.95 -7.02
CA ASP A 176 -0.48 -20.09 -7.81
C ASP A 176 -1.57 -19.70 -8.82
N ILE A 177 -2.07 -18.46 -8.79
CA ILE A 177 -3.15 -17.99 -9.65
C ILE A 177 -2.66 -16.98 -10.67
N GLN A 178 -2.56 -17.44 -11.91
CA GLN A 178 -2.11 -16.59 -13.01
C GLN A 178 -3.05 -15.40 -13.25
N GLY A 179 -2.46 -14.20 -13.29
CA GLY A 179 -3.17 -12.96 -13.60
C GLY A 179 -3.92 -12.32 -12.43
N ILE A 180 -3.91 -12.93 -11.24
CA ILE A 180 -4.67 -12.44 -10.10
C ILE A 180 -4.21 -11.05 -9.61
N TYR A 181 -2.90 -10.73 -9.68
CA TYR A 181 -2.41 -9.37 -9.39
C TYR A 181 -3.00 -8.34 -10.35
N ALA A 182 -3.12 -8.67 -11.65
CA ALA A 182 -3.78 -7.77 -12.60
C ALA A 182 -5.27 -7.62 -12.28
N ALA A 183 -5.91 -8.69 -11.80
CA ALA A 183 -7.32 -8.68 -11.43
C ALA A 183 -7.57 -7.84 -10.18
N ILE A 184 -6.82 -8.03 -9.10
CA ILE A 184 -7.04 -7.26 -7.86
C ILE A 184 -6.75 -5.77 -8.06
N ASN A 185 -5.67 -5.42 -8.75
CA ASN A 185 -5.34 -4.05 -9.09
C ASN A 185 -6.45 -3.38 -9.93
N HIS A 186 -6.96 -4.08 -10.95
CA HIS A 186 -8.07 -3.59 -11.77
C HIS A 186 -9.35 -3.41 -10.95
N ARG A 187 -9.71 -4.37 -10.07
CA ARG A 187 -10.91 -4.28 -9.23
C ARG A 187 -10.81 -3.14 -8.23
N MET A 188 -9.64 -2.94 -7.63
CA MET A 188 -9.42 -1.81 -6.72
C MET A 188 -9.50 -0.48 -7.46
N ALA A 189 -8.88 -0.34 -8.63
CA ALA A 189 -9.02 0.86 -9.46
C ALA A 189 -10.48 1.15 -9.85
N ALA A 190 -11.24 0.12 -10.22
CA ALA A 190 -12.67 0.27 -10.55
C ALA A 190 -13.54 0.60 -9.34
N HIS A 191 -13.11 0.22 -8.13
CA HIS A 191 -13.81 0.52 -6.89
C HIS A 191 -13.68 2.00 -6.48
N VAL A 192 -12.51 2.60 -6.76
CA VAL A 192 -12.20 3.97 -6.34
C VAL A 192 -12.43 5.03 -7.44
N LEU A 193 -12.84 4.59 -8.67
CA LEU A 193 -13.20 5.49 -9.77
C LEU A 193 -14.58 6.11 -9.54
#